data_f0bedc54835a0bb44747e6518042f6cb
#
_entry.id   f0bedc54835a0bb44747e6518042f6cb
#
_cell.length_a   1.000
_cell.length_b   1.000
_cell.length_c   1.000
_cell.angle_alpha   90.00
_cell.angle_beta   90.00
_cell.angle_gamma   90.00
#
_symmetry.space_group_name_H-M   'P 1'
#
loop_
_entity.id
_entity.type
_entity.pdbx_description
1 polymer ?
#
loop_
_entity_poly.entity_id
_entity_poly.type
_entity_poly.pdbx_seq_one_letter_code
_entity_poly.pdbx_strand_id
1 'polypeptide(L)'
;MTNDFSVPFIFLHKDNVKENTMINIYKHNDVLDLIKLVNSMKVVSMPQIKKYFANKGIEGDRLSNILTITEKSGRIFFTDTKTFAVNQKHMLEENYFNLYMNIYKIAWLYCELSSIYDEINTDCKFPCKAFLYNSKSAKTMHIFQISNNSFENDCINIETNFDIPITQKHPIDSIIILDSIDKLNEICLPDCIKVIAYSVINKLDNGNAETLFYNAKGERMKINTNG
;
A
#
# COMPACT_ATOMS: atom_id res chain seq x y z
N MET A 1 17.32 19.79 17.32
CA MET A 1 17.69 18.50 17.92
C MET A 1 17.58 17.46 16.84
N THR A 2 18.70 17.14 16.23
CA THR A 2 18.84 16.15 15.16
C THR A 2 18.98 14.77 15.80
N ASN A 3 17.99 13.92 15.64
CA ASN A 3 18.09 12.53 16.09
C ASN A 3 18.90 11.73 15.07
N ASP A 4 20.17 11.56 15.37
CA ASP A 4 21.07 10.62 14.70
C ASP A 4 20.65 9.18 15.08
N PHE A 5 20.00 8.48 14.16
CA PHE A 5 19.77 7.04 14.28
C PHE A 5 20.98 6.28 13.73
N SER A 6 22.02 6.16 14.55
CA SER A 6 23.11 5.23 14.27
C SER A 6 22.64 3.79 14.52
N VAL A 7 22.54 3.03 13.44
CA VAL A 7 22.28 1.57 13.48
C VAL A 7 23.56 0.88 13.94
N PRO A 8 23.56 0.00 14.96
CA PRO A 8 24.75 -0.74 15.34
C PRO A 8 25.14 -1.71 14.20
N PHE A 9 26.32 -1.51 13.65
CA PHE A 9 26.95 -2.44 12.71
C PHE A 9 27.41 -3.70 13.48
N ILE A 10 26.83 -4.85 13.13
CA ILE A 10 27.38 -6.14 13.50
C ILE A 10 28.49 -6.46 12.52
N PHE A 11 29.74 -6.39 13.00
CA PHE A 11 30.92 -6.82 12.24
C PHE A 11 30.89 -8.35 12.07
N LEU A 12 30.72 -8.82 10.86
CA LEU A 12 31.04 -10.17 10.44
C LEU A 12 32.41 -10.17 9.75
N HIS A 13 33.24 -11.16 10.12
CA HIS A 13 34.62 -11.32 9.75
C HIS A 13 34.94 -11.09 8.25
N LYS A 14 36.08 -10.41 8.04
CA LYS A 14 36.70 -10.20 6.74
C LYS A 14 37.20 -11.53 6.17
N ASP A 15 36.53 -12.05 5.15
CA ASP A 15 37.14 -12.79 4.06
C ASP A 15 36.06 -13.03 2.99
N ASN A 16 36.27 -12.54 1.78
CA ASN A 16 35.40 -12.50 0.59
C ASN A 16 34.58 -11.22 0.38
N VAL A 17 35.26 -10.07 0.26
CA VAL A 17 34.62 -8.75 0.40
C VAL A 17 34.00 -8.18 -0.89
N LYS A 18 34.21 -8.71 -2.10
CA LYS A 18 33.71 -8.04 -3.33
C LYS A 18 32.38 -8.54 -3.87
N GLU A 19 32.08 -9.82 -3.84
CA GLU A 19 30.77 -10.33 -4.27
C GLU A 19 29.69 -10.22 -3.16
N ASN A 20 30.09 -10.37 -1.91
CA ASN A 20 29.17 -10.25 -0.77
C ASN A 20 28.67 -8.82 -0.50
N THR A 21 29.39 -7.77 -0.93
CA THR A 21 29.00 -6.37 -0.67
C THR A 21 27.80 -5.94 -1.53
N MET A 22 27.76 -6.32 -2.80
CA MET A 22 26.59 -6.05 -3.66
C MET A 22 25.35 -6.83 -3.20
N ILE A 23 25.52 -8.11 -2.88
CA ILE A 23 24.43 -8.97 -2.38
C ILE A 23 23.84 -8.42 -1.06
N ASN A 24 24.68 -7.86 -0.18
CA ASN A 24 24.22 -7.27 1.08
C ASN A 24 23.47 -5.93 0.90
N ILE A 25 23.85 -5.10 -0.07
CA ILE A 25 23.16 -3.82 -0.34
C ILE A 25 21.75 -4.09 -0.88
N TYR A 26 21.57 -5.01 -1.83
CA TYR A 26 20.25 -5.38 -2.35
C TYR A 26 19.35 -6.01 -1.26
N LYS A 27 19.89 -6.88 -0.43
CA LYS A 27 19.14 -7.47 0.70
C LYS A 27 18.70 -6.43 1.72
N HIS A 28 19.51 -5.39 1.95
CA HIS A 28 19.17 -4.33 2.90
C HIS A 28 18.00 -3.47 2.42
N ASN A 29 17.97 -3.10 1.14
CA ASN A 29 16.88 -2.31 0.56
C ASN A 29 15.54 -3.07 0.58
N ASP A 30 15.54 -4.35 0.23
CA ASP A 30 14.32 -5.17 0.24
C ASP A 30 13.76 -5.32 1.68
N VAL A 31 14.61 -5.46 2.68
CA VAL A 31 14.21 -5.48 4.10
C VAL A 31 13.60 -4.15 4.52
N LEU A 32 14.21 -3.03 4.11
CA LEU A 32 13.67 -1.69 4.37
C LEU A 32 12.32 -1.48 3.68
N ASP A 33 12.15 -2.01 2.47
CA ASP A 33 10.88 -1.96 1.74
C ASP A 33 9.76 -2.69 2.48
N LEU A 34 10.03 -3.87 3.06
CA LEU A 34 9.06 -4.58 3.89
C LEU A 34 8.72 -3.79 5.16
N ILE A 35 9.73 -3.23 5.82
CA ILE A 35 9.52 -2.40 7.02
C ILE A 35 8.67 -1.17 6.67
N LYS A 36 8.96 -0.48 5.57
CA LYS A 36 8.17 0.67 5.10
C LYS A 36 6.72 0.26 4.80
N LEU A 37 6.52 -0.84 4.07
CA LEU A 37 5.19 -1.36 3.75
C LEU A 37 4.37 -1.59 5.01
N VAL A 38 4.91 -2.32 5.98
CA VAL A 38 4.18 -2.64 7.22
C VAL A 38 3.99 -1.40 8.09
N ASN A 39 4.94 -0.47 8.14
CA ASN A 39 4.78 0.77 8.90
C ASN A 39 3.67 1.66 8.31
N SER A 40 3.60 1.78 6.99
CA SER A 40 2.57 2.58 6.31
C SER A 40 1.18 1.97 6.43
N MET A 41 1.08 0.64 6.37
CA MET A 41 -0.18 -0.09 6.44
C MET A 41 -0.58 -0.48 7.87
N LYS A 42 0.35 -0.42 8.84
CA LYS A 42 0.20 -0.88 10.23
C LYS A 42 0.10 -2.40 10.36
N VAL A 43 -0.70 -3.04 9.51
CA VAL A 43 -0.90 -4.51 9.43
C VAL A 43 -0.95 -4.93 7.97
N VAL A 44 -0.22 -5.97 7.59
CA VAL A 44 -0.21 -6.51 6.22
C VAL A 44 -0.30 -8.04 6.28
N SER A 45 -1.14 -8.65 5.46
CA SER A 45 -1.22 -10.10 5.39
C SER A 45 -0.08 -10.71 4.56
N MET A 46 0.25 -11.97 4.82
CA MET A 46 1.28 -12.68 4.07
C MET A 46 0.99 -12.75 2.56
N PRO A 47 -0.27 -12.99 2.10
CA PRO A 47 -0.58 -12.90 0.67
C PRO A 47 -0.29 -11.52 0.06
N GLN A 48 -0.58 -10.43 0.78
CA GLN A 48 -0.25 -9.06 0.32
C GLN A 48 1.26 -8.85 0.23
N ILE A 49 2.03 -9.30 1.21
CA ILE A 49 3.50 -9.24 1.17
C ILE A 49 4.03 -9.99 -0.05
N LYS A 50 3.55 -11.21 -0.29
CA LYS A 50 3.93 -12.02 -1.46
C LYS A 50 3.61 -11.29 -2.77
N LYS A 51 2.41 -10.73 -2.91
CA LYS A 51 2.01 -9.96 -4.10
C LYS A 51 2.88 -8.73 -4.31
N TYR A 52 3.14 -7.96 -3.26
CA TYR A 52 3.99 -6.76 -3.30
C TYR A 52 5.39 -7.07 -3.81
N PHE A 53 6.02 -8.12 -3.29
CA PHE A 53 7.36 -8.51 -3.69
C PHE A 53 7.40 -9.22 -5.06
N ALA A 54 6.37 -10.01 -5.41
CA ALA A 54 6.25 -10.61 -6.74
C ALA A 54 6.22 -9.56 -7.85
N ASN A 55 5.49 -8.44 -7.63
CA ASN A 55 5.47 -7.31 -8.57
C ASN A 55 6.84 -6.61 -8.71
N LYS A 56 7.77 -6.85 -7.78
CA LYS A 56 9.16 -6.39 -7.83
C LYS A 56 10.15 -7.48 -8.30
N GLY A 57 9.63 -8.64 -8.74
CA GLY A 57 10.45 -9.78 -9.16
C GLY A 57 11.16 -10.51 -8.00
N ILE A 58 10.62 -10.45 -6.79
CA ILE A 58 11.19 -11.05 -5.58
C ILE A 58 10.27 -12.15 -5.07
N GLU A 59 10.72 -13.39 -5.17
CA GLU A 59 9.96 -14.58 -4.77
C GLU A 59 10.86 -15.66 -4.13
N GLY A 60 10.27 -16.76 -3.71
CA GLY A 60 10.97 -17.96 -3.23
C GLY A 60 11.93 -17.69 -2.08
N ASP A 61 13.15 -18.22 -2.19
CA ASP A 61 14.18 -18.11 -1.14
C ASP A 61 14.58 -16.68 -0.84
N ARG A 62 14.56 -15.78 -1.84
CA ARG A 62 14.88 -14.37 -1.62
C ARG A 62 13.84 -13.72 -0.70
N LEU A 63 12.56 -13.96 -0.93
CA LEU A 63 11.48 -13.46 -0.05
C LEU A 63 11.59 -14.08 1.35
N SER A 64 11.83 -15.39 1.44
CA SER A 64 12.01 -16.07 2.73
C SER A 64 13.16 -15.47 3.55
N ASN A 65 14.27 -15.13 2.91
CA ASN A 65 15.39 -14.45 3.55
C ASN A 65 15.03 -13.04 4.05
N ILE A 66 14.29 -12.25 3.25
CA ILE A 66 13.80 -10.92 3.64
C ILE A 66 12.92 -11.03 4.90
N LEU A 67 11.96 -11.95 4.90
CA LEU A 67 11.08 -12.18 6.05
C LEU A 67 11.88 -12.54 7.31
N THR A 68 12.83 -13.47 7.19
CA THR A 68 13.67 -13.92 8.30
C THR A 68 14.54 -12.78 8.87
N ILE A 69 15.16 -11.98 8.00
CA ILE A 69 16.00 -10.84 8.44
C ILE A 69 15.13 -9.78 9.10
N THR A 70 13.95 -9.51 8.54
CA THR A 70 13.02 -8.51 9.07
C THR A 70 12.50 -8.92 10.45
N GLU A 71 12.12 -10.19 10.62
CA GLU A 71 11.71 -10.76 11.92
C GLU A 71 12.82 -10.61 12.97
N LYS A 72 14.06 -10.98 12.62
CA LYS A 72 15.22 -10.84 13.50
C LYS A 72 15.59 -9.39 13.83
N SER A 73 15.18 -8.43 13.00
CA SER A 73 15.43 -7.00 13.27
C SER A 73 14.62 -6.44 14.44
N GLY A 74 13.55 -7.15 14.85
CA GLY A 74 12.62 -6.72 15.90
C GLY A 74 11.76 -5.49 15.54
N ARG A 75 11.82 -5.02 14.29
CA ARG A 75 11.03 -3.86 13.83
C ARG A 75 9.62 -4.24 13.36
N ILE A 76 9.46 -5.47 12.91
CA ILE A 76 8.22 -6.05 12.44
C ILE A 76 8.03 -7.37 13.17
N PHE A 77 6.82 -7.64 13.60
CA PHE A 77 6.42 -8.86 14.25
C PHE A 77 5.47 -9.63 13.35
N PHE A 78 5.64 -10.93 13.31
CA PHE A 78 4.70 -11.82 12.66
C PHE A 78 3.81 -12.46 13.71
N THR A 79 2.52 -12.59 13.41
CA THR A 79 1.60 -13.35 14.27
C THR A 79 2.04 -14.81 14.37
N ASP A 80 1.63 -15.54 15.42
CA ASP A 80 2.06 -16.92 15.69
C ASP A 80 1.87 -17.85 14.47
N THR A 81 0.79 -17.65 13.72
CA THR A 81 0.51 -18.37 12.47
C THR A 81 1.26 -17.82 11.25
N LYS A 82 2.07 -16.76 11.42
CA LYS A 82 2.69 -15.99 10.33
C LYS A 82 1.71 -15.53 9.26
N THR A 83 0.45 -15.31 9.64
CA THR A 83 -0.61 -14.84 8.72
C THR A 83 -0.48 -13.34 8.45
N PHE A 84 -0.07 -12.57 9.46
CA PHE A 84 0.08 -11.12 9.39
C PHE A 84 1.45 -10.66 9.84
N ALA A 85 1.93 -9.59 9.22
CA ALA A 85 3.04 -8.78 9.71
C ALA A 85 2.48 -7.48 10.31
N VAL A 86 2.94 -7.12 11.50
CA VAL A 86 2.47 -5.98 12.29
C VAL A 86 3.67 -5.17 12.75
N ASN A 87 3.57 -3.84 12.76
CA ASN A 87 4.64 -3.03 13.33
C ASN A 87 4.60 -3.07 14.87
N GLN A 88 5.72 -2.75 15.50
CA GLN A 88 5.88 -2.83 16.95
C GLN A 88 4.80 -2.05 17.72
N LYS A 89 4.40 -0.88 17.21
CA LYS A 89 3.42 -0.01 17.88
C LYS A 89 2.04 -0.67 17.99
N HIS A 90 1.66 -1.46 17.01
CA HIS A 90 0.33 -2.08 16.90
C HIS A 90 0.31 -3.55 17.34
N MET A 91 1.46 -4.12 17.71
CA MET A 91 1.55 -5.52 18.18
C MET A 91 0.76 -5.75 19.48
N LEU A 92 0.73 -4.76 20.37
CA LEU A 92 0.04 -4.82 21.67
C LEU A 92 -1.44 -4.45 21.58
N GLU A 93 -1.92 -4.04 20.41
CA GLU A 93 -3.34 -3.77 20.21
C GLU A 93 -4.07 -5.10 19.99
N GLU A 94 -4.99 -5.46 20.88
CA GLU A 94 -5.85 -6.65 20.77
C GLU A 94 -6.69 -6.65 19.48
N ASN A 95 -6.59 -5.59 18.65
CA ASN A 95 -7.49 -5.30 17.56
C ASN A 95 -6.82 -5.15 16.18
N TYR A 96 -5.61 -5.76 15.98
CA TYR A 96 -4.91 -5.69 14.69
C TYR A 96 -5.75 -6.21 13.51
N PHE A 97 -6.70 -7.13 13.77
CA PHE A 97 -7.60 -7.64 12.73
C PHE A 97 -8.57 -6.55 12.23
N ASN A 98 -9.10 -5.71 13.12
CA ASN A 98 -9.94 -4.58 12.72
C ASN A 98 -9.13 -3.52 11.96
N LEU A 99 -7.89 -3.25 12.38
CA LEU A 99 -6.97 -2.40 11.62
C LEU A 99 -6.76 -2.96 10.21
N TYR A 100 -6.51 -4.26 10.09
CA TYR A 100 -6.36 -4.94 8.82
C TYR A 100 -7.61 -4.81 7.94
N MET A 101 -8.79 -5.05 8.48
CA MET A 101 -10.04 -4.94 7.73
C MET A 101 -10.30 -3.52 7.22
N ASN A 102 -9.94 -2.51 8.00
CA ASN A 102 -10.09 -1.11 7.61
C ASN A 102 -9.22 -0.70 6.42
N ILE A 103 -8.03 -1.30 6.29
CA ILE A 103 -7.08 -0.99 5.21
C ILE A 103 -7.00 -2.08 4.14
N TYR A 104 -7.75 -3.17 4.27
CA TYR A 104 -7.67 -4.36 3.42
C TYR A 104 -7.65 -4.02 1.92
N LYS A 105 -8.63 -3.25 1.46
CA LYS A 105 -8.76 -2.88 0.05
C LYS A 105 -7.63 -1.95 -0.41
N ILE A 106 -7.26 -1.00 0.44
CA ILE A 106 -6.15 -0.05 0.16
C ILE A 106 -4.83 -0.81 0.02
N ALA A 107 -4.58 -1.77 0.92
CA ALA A 107 -3.37 -2.57 0.89
C ALA A 107 -3.28 -3.43 -0.38
N TRP A 108 -4.37 -4.07 -0.82
CA TRP A 108 -4.40 -4.81 -2.09
C TRP A 108 -4.21 -3.91 -3.30
N LEU A 109 -4.87 -2.74 -3.33
CA LEU A 109 -4.68 -1.76 -4.39
C LEU A 109 -3.21 -1.31 -4.47
N TYR A 110 -2.59 -1.00 -3.33
CA TYR A 110 -1.18 -0.60 -3.31
C TYR A 110 -0.26 -1.73 -3.75
N CYS A 111 -0.49 -2.97 -3.29
CA CYS A 111 0.29 -4.11 -3.76
C CYS A 111 0.22 -4.26 -5.29
N GLU A 112 -0.95 -4.05 -5.90
CA GLU A 112 -1.09 -4.09 -7.36
C GLU A 112 -0.31 -2.97 -8.05
N LEU A 113 -0.29 -1.77 -7.47
CA LEU A 113 0.34 -0.59 -8.04
C LEU A 113 1.80 -0.37 -7.59
N SER A 114 2.38 -1.30 -6.84
CA SER A 114 3.71 -1.16 -6.20
C SER A 114 4.89 -1.09 -7.19
N SER A 115 4.68 -1.45 -8.46
CA SER A 115 5.65 -1.24 -9.54
C SER A 115 5.66 0.21 -10.06
N ILE A 116 4.57 0.97 -9.85
CA ILE A 116 4.40 2.34 -10.30
C ILE A 116 4.65 3.33 -9.16
N TYR A 117 4.13 3.03 -7.97
CA TYR A 117 4.21 3.88 -6.79
C TYR A 117 5.07 3.22 -5.72
N ASP A 118 6.09 3.93 -5.28
CA ASP A 118 7.09 3.43 -4.33
C ASP A 118 6.78 3.78 -2.87
N GLU A 119 5.82 4.70 -2.64
CA GLU A 119 5.41 5.09 -1.30
C GLU A 119 3.89 5.13 -1.16
N ILE A 120 3.41 4.86 0.06
CA ILE A 120 2.02 5.03 0.45
C ILE A 120 1.94 5.70 1.82
N ASN A 121 1.00 6.63 1.95
CA ASN A 121 0.62 7.24 3.23
C ASN A 121 -0.86 7.00 3.49
N THR A 122 -1.19 6.36 4.60
CA THR A 122 -2.56 6.09 5.05
C THR A 122 -3.03 7.04 6.16
N ASP A 123 -2.14 7.93 6.66
CA ASP A 123 -2.48 8.94 7.65
C ASP A 123 -2.97 10.22 6.94
N CYS A 124 -4.13 10.12 6.29
CA CYS A 124 -4.73 11.17 5.49
C CYS A 124 -5.91 11.82 6.19
N LYS A 125 -6.19 13.07 5.80
CA LYS A 125 -7.45 13.72 6.22
C LYS A 125 -8.61 13.11 5.47
N PHE A 126 -9.67 12.79 6.21
CA PHE A 126 -10.96 12.38 5.64
C PHE A 126 -11.46 13.42 4.61
N PRO A 127 -12.02 13.05 3.48
CA PRO A 127 -12.44 11.70 3.05
C PRO A 127 -11.38 10.88 2.32
N CYS A 128 -10.20 11.42 2.06
CA CYS A 128 -9.11 10.67 1.44
C CYS A 128 -8.66 9.53 2.37
N LYS A 129 -8.46 8.34 1.81
CA LYS A 129 -8.05 7.15 2.56
C LYS A 129 -6.56 6.88 2.50
N ALA A 130 -5.93 7.24 1.38
CA ALA A 130 -4.48 7.09 1.20
C ALA A 130 -3.96 8.01 0.08
N PHE A 131 -2.65 8.26 0.11
CA PHE A 131 -1.90 8.82 -1.00
C PHE A 131 -0.86 7.81 -1.46
N LEU A 132 -0.81 7.55 -2.76
CA LEU A 132 0.30 6.85 -3.39
C LEU A 132 1.22 7.89 -4.01
N TYR A 133 2.52 7.71 -3.83
CA TYR A 133 3.52 8.62 -4.37
C TYR A 133 4.54 7.87 -5.21
N ASN A 134 4.89 8.46 -6.35
CA ASN A 134 5.97 8.00 -7.21
C ASN A 134 7.11 9.02 -7.12
N SER A 135 8.19 8.65 -6.44
CA SER A 135 9.33 9.55 -6.18
C SER A 135 10.07 9.96 -7.47
N LYS A 136 10.06 9.11 -8.50
CA LYS A 136 10.75 9.37 -9.77
C LYS A 136 10.02 10.41 -10.62
N SER A 137 8.69 10.36 -10.67
CA SER A 137 7.86 11.27 -11.48
C SER A 137 7.23 12.40 -10.67
N ALA A 138 7.43 12.43 -9.34
CA ALA A 138 6.78 13.34 -8.40
C ALA A 138 5.24 13.35 -8.51
N LYS A 139 4.65 12.22 -8.94
CA LYS A 139 3.21 12.08 -9.09
C LYS A 139 2.58 11.54 -7.82
N THR A 140 1.45 12.14 -7.44
CA THR A 140 0.62 11.69 -6.32
C THR A 140 -0.71 11.17 -6.84
N MET A 141 -1.17 10.04 -6.33
CA MET A 141 -2.48 9.47 -6.59
C MET A 141 -3.27 9.43 -5.28
N HIS A 142 -4.44 10.04 -5.28
CA HIS A 142 -5.34 10.05 -4.13
C HIS A 142 -6.26 8.83 -4.18
N ILE A 143 -6.48 8.19 -3.04
CA ILE A 143 -7.35 7.03 -2.93
C ILE A 143 -8.57 7.39 -2.09
N PHE A 144 -9.73 7.24 -2.69
CA PHE A 144 -11.02 7.33 -2.02
C PHE A 144 -11.69 5.96 -1.97
N GLN A 145 -12.64 5.80 -1.08
CA GLN A 145 -13.42 4.57 -0.99
C GLN A 145 -14.89 4.93 -0.84
N ILE A 146 -15.73 4.29 -1.63
CA ILE A 146 -17.18 4.38 -1.59
C ILE A 146 -17.72 2.97 -1.37
N SER A 147 -18.40 2.76 -0.25
CA SER A 147 -18.99 1.45 0.11
C SER A 147 -20.47 1.40 -0.24
N ASN A 148 -20.96 0.24 -0.64
CA ASN A 148 -22.40 0.07 -0.96
C ASN A 148 -23.30 0.42 0.22
N ASN A 149 -22.85 0.13 1.45
CA ASN A 149 -23.63 0.37 2.68
C ASN A 149 -23.68 1.85 3.09
N SER A 150 -22.76 2.68 2.61
CA SER A 150 -22.65 4.11 2.93
C SER A 150 -22.54 4.98 1.68
N PHE A 151 -23.00 4.50 0.53
CA PHE A 151 -22.78 5.06 -0.78
C PHE A 151 -23.06 6.57 -0.85
N GLU A 152 -24.27 6.99 -0.49
CA GLU A 152 -24.69 8.39 -0.51
C GLU A 152 -23.84 9.24 0.43
N ASN A 153 -23.61 8.76 1.65
CA ASN A 153 -22.78 9.46 2.64
C ASN A 153 -21.33 9.58 2.19
N ASP A 154 -20.76 8.54 1.58
CA ASP A 154 -19.39 8.57 1.08
C ASP A 154 -19.25 9.56 -0.08
N CYS A 155 -20.21 9.61 -1.01
CA CYS A 155 -20.25 10.60 -2.10
C CYS A 155 -20.36 12.02 -1.55
N ILE A 156 -21.32 12.29 -0.65
CA ILE A 156 -21.49 13.60 -0.01
C ILE A 156 -20.21 14.01 0.73
N ASN A 157 -19.60 13.10 1.45
CA ASN A 157 -18.37 13.40 2.19
C ASN A 157 -17.20 13.77 1.26
N ILE A 158 -17.08 13.09 0.10
CA ILE A 158 -16.06 13.45 -0.88
C ILE A 158 -16.34 14.83 -1.47
N GLU A 159 -17.61 15.13 -1.75
CA GLU A 159 -18.02 16.42 -2.31
C GLU A 159 -17.82 17.57 -1.33
N THR A 160 -18.18 17.39 -0.05
CA THR A 160 -18.27 18.50 0.92
C THR A 160 -17.04 18.67 1.80
N ASN A 161 -16.30 17.60 2.08
CA ASN A 161 -15.19 17.61 3.04
C ASN A 161 -13.80 17.50 2.41
N PHE A 162 -13.73 17.44 1.07
CA PHE A 162 -12.45 17.38 0.41
C PHE A 162 -11.90 18.79 0.18
N ASP A 163 -11.12 19.28 1.14
CA ASP A 163 -10.42 20.56 1.05
C ASP A 163 -9.21 20.45 0.12
N ILE A 164 -9.33 21.06 -1.05
CA ILE A 164 -8.18 21.28 -1.91
C ILE A 164 -7.47 22.56 -1.46
N PRO A 165 -6.14 22.54 -1.32
CA PRO A 165 -5.40 23.78 -1.16
C PRO A 165 -5.74 24.72 -2.31
N ILE A 166 -6.16 25.95 -2.00
CA ILE A 166 -6.54 27.01 -2.96
C ILE A 166 -5.46 27.26 -4.02
N THR A 167 -4.23 26.81 -3.76
CA THR A 167 -3.08 26.90 -4.67
C THR A 167 -3.04 25.82 -5.75
N GLN A 168 -3.90 24.80 -5.68
CA GLN A 168 -3.87 23.69 -6.64
C GLN A 168 -4.63 24.08 -7.91
N LYS A 169 -3.88 24.30 -8.99
CA LYS A 169 -4.41 24.75 -10.29
C LYS A 169 -4.96 23.63 -11.17
N HIS A 170 -4.73 22.35 -10.81
CA HIS A 170 -5.10 21.20 -11.62
C HIS A 170 -5.93 20.22 -10.81
N PRO A 171 -6.86 19.50 -11.47
CA PRO A 171 -7.58 18.40 -10.84
C PRO A 171 -6.63 17.36 -10.27
N ILE A 172 -7.06 16.71 -9.20
CA ILE A 172 -6.28 15.72 -8.47
C ILE A 172 -6.52 14.35 -9.10
N ASP A 173 -5.45 13.70 -9.55
CA ASP A 173 -5.51 12.32 -10.02
C ASP A 173 -5.91 11.38 -8.90
N SER A 174 -6.96 10.57 -9.12
CA SER A 174 -7.56 9.75 -8.07
C SER A 174 -7.95 8.37 -8.57
N ILE A 175 -7.90 7.39 -7.65
CA ILE A 175 -8.54 6.08 -7.81
C ILE A 175 -9.61 5.96 -6.75
N ILE A 176 -10.79 5.49 -7.15
CA ILE A 176 -11.91 5.25 -6.24
C ILE A 176 -12.10 3.75 -6.07
N ILE A 177 -11.98 3.28 -4.84
CA ILE A 177 -12.27 1.89 -4.49
C ILE A 177 -13.78 1.76 -4.26
N LEU A 178 -14.40 0.80 -4.96
CA LEU A 178 -15.81 0.47 -4.87
C LEU A 178 -16.00 -0.94 -4.31
N ASP A 179 -17.16 -1.23 -3.75
CA ASP A 179 -17.58 -2.58 -3.43
C ASP A 179 -18.03 -3.33 -4.69
N SER A 180 -18.73 -2.63 -5.61
CA SER A 180 -19.13 -3.13 -6.93
C SER A 180 -19.24 -1.96 -7.90
N ILE A 181 -19.37 -2.26 -9.20
CA ILE A 181 -19.57 -1.25 -10.25
C ILE A 181 -21.05 -0.90 -10.49
N ASP A 182 -21.99 -1.52 -9.79
CA ASP A 182 -23.42 -1.41 -10.07
C ASP A 182 -23.94 0.03 -9.99
N LYS A 183 -23.38 0.81 -9.06
CA LYS A 183 -23.72 2.21 -8.84
C LYS A 183 -22.74 3.21 -9.48
N LEU A 184 -21.90 2.77 -10.38
CA LEU A 184 -20.86 3.63 -10.98
C LEU A 184 -21.45 4.90 -11.59
N ASN A 185 -22.58 4.80 -12.29
CA ASN A 185 -23.25 5.92 -12.96
C ASN A 185 -23.94 6.91 -11.97
N GLU A 186 -24.07 6.54 -10.71
CA GLU A 186 -24.67 7.38 -9.66
C GLU A 186 -23.61 8.22 -8.91
N ILE A 187 -22.31 7.98 -9.19
CA ILE A 187 -21.21 8.67 -8.52
C ILE A 187 -21.08 10.08 -9.08
N CYS A 188 -21.37 11.07 -8.26
CA CYS A 188 -21.09 12.48 -8.55
C CYS A 188 -19.88 12.92 -7.72
N LEU A 189 -18.92 13.54 -8.37
CA LEU A 189 -17.68 14.01 -7.74
C LEU A 189 -17.43 15.47 -8.14
N PRO A 190 -16.75 16.25 -7.28
CA PRO A 190 -16.39 17.63 -7.61
C PRO A 190 -15.37 17.65 -8.78
N ASP A 191 -15.45 18.69 -9.61
CA ASP A 191 -14.58 18.89 -10.79
C ASP A 191 -13.08 18.89 -10.49
N CYS A 192 -12.74 19.11 -9.24
CA CYS A 192 -11.38 19.10 -8.75
C CYS A 192 -10.80 17.66 -8.60
N ILE A 193 -11.61 16.63 -8.71
CA ILE A 193 -11.20 15.22 -8.65
C ILE A 193 -11.24 14.64 -10.07
N LYS A 194 -10.08 14.29 -10.58
CA LYS A 194 -9.96 13.55 -11.83
C LYS A 194 -9.80 12.07 -11.56
N VAL A 195 -10.85 11.31 -11.80
CA VAL A 195 -10.79 9.85 -11.63
C VAL A 195 -10.01 9.21 -12.78
N ILE A 196 -8.90 8.58 -12.43
CA ILE A 196 -8.07 7.82 -13.37
C ILE A 196 -8.64 6.41 -13.56
N ALA A 197 -9.12 5.80 -12.46
CA ALA A 197 -9.75 4.49 -12.48
C ALA A 197 -10.69 4.30 -11.29
N TYR A 198 -11.67 3.44 -11.47
CA TYR A 198 -12.44 2.82 -10.38
C TYR A 198 -11.86 1.44 -10.13
N SER A 199 -11.75 1.03 -8.87
CA SER A 199 -11.16 -0.25 -8.50
C SER A 199 -12.11 -1.06 -7.63
N VAL A 200 -12.26 -2.35 -7.95
CA VAL A 200 -12.97 -3.33 -7.13
C VAL A 200 -11.98 -4.39 -6.69
N ILE A 201 -11.96 -4.68 -5.39
CA ILE A 201 -11.08 -5.69 -4.81
C ILE A 201 -11.95 -6.89 -4.42
N ASN A 202 -11.86 -7.96 -5.22
CA ASN A 202 -12.58 -9.20 -5.01
C ASN A 202 -11.74 -10.13 -4.13
N LYS A 203 -12.28 -10.49 -2.96
CA LYS A 203 -11.65 -11.49 -2.10
C LYS A 203 -11.77 -12.86 -2.77
N LEU A 204 -10.63 -13.55 -2.86
CA LEU A 204 -10.52 -14.91 -3.35
C LEU A 204 -10.39 -15.89 -2.19
N ASP A 205 -10.55 -17.19 -2.49
CA ASP A 205 -10.20 -18.25 -1.57
C ASP A 205 -8.71 -18.16 -1.18
N ASN A 206 -8.33 -18.73 -0.07
CA ASN A 206 -6.95 -18.74 0.46
C ASN A 206 -6.35 -17.37 0.90
N GLY A 207 -7.18 -16.35 1.09
CA GLY A 207 -6.74 -15.04 1.58
C GLY A 207 -6.13 -14.12 0.53
N ASN A 208 -6.10 -14.50 -0.74
CA ASN A 208 -5.73 -13.63 -1.86
C ASN A 208 -6.90 -12.70 -2.24
N ALA A 209 -6.60 -11.71 -3.10
CA ALA A 209 -7.61 -10.92 -3.76
C ALA A 209 -7.19 -10.58 -5.19
N GLU A 210 -8.19 -10.38 -6.03
CA GLU A 210 -8.03 -9.83 -7.38
C GLU A 210 -8.43 -8.36 -7.37
N THR A 211 -7.56 -7.49 -7.87
CA THR A 211 -7.82 -6.07 -8.04
C THR A 211 -8.21 -5.81 -9.49
N LEU A 212 -9.43 -5.35 -9.70
CA LEU A 212 -9.97 -5.04 -11.01
C LEU A 212 -10.06 -3.52 -11.18
N PHE A 213 -9.76 -3.03 -12.38
CA PHE A 213 -9.85 -1.62 -12.70
C PHE A 213 -10.86 -1.39 -13.81
N TYR A 214 -11.61 -0.29 -13.70
CA TYR A 214 -12.67 0.11 -14.62
C TYR A 214 -12.53 1.59 -14.97
N ASN A 215 -12.91 1.94 -16.21
CA ASN A 215 -13.07 3.33 -16.62
C ASN A 215 -14.44 3.90 -16.14
N ALA A 216 -14.71 5.16 -16.44
CA ALA A 216 -15.97 5.82 -16.09
C ALA A 216 -17.22 5.22 -16.76
N LYS A 217 -17.05 4.39 -17.81
CA LYS A 217 -18.16 3.68 -18.48
C LYS A 217 -18.40 2.29 -17.89
N GLY A 218 -17.65 1.88 -16.86
CA GLY A 218 -17.71 0.55 -16.28
C GLY A 218 -17.01 -0.53 -17.12
N GLU A 219 -16.21 -0.14 -18.12
CA GLU A 219 -15.44 -1.08 -18.92
C GLU A 219 -14.14 -1.46 -18.20
N ARG A 220 -13.82 -2.74 -18.19
CA ARG A 220 -12.59 -3.24 -17.56
C ARG A 220 -11.36 -2.68 -18.29
N MET A 221 -10.42 -2.15 -17.54
CA MET A 221 -9.17 -1.61 -18.06
C MET A 221 -7.96 -2.29 -17.41
N LYS A 222 -6.83 -2.26 -18.12
CA LYS A 222 -5.53 -2.64 -17.56
C LYS A 222 -4.78 -1.37 -17.21
N ILE A 223 -4.26 -1.29 -16.00
CA ILE A 223 -3.28 -0.27 -15.66
C ILE A 223 -1.92 -0.77 -16.14
N ASN A 224 -1.29 -0.02 -17.04
CA ASN A 224 0.06 -0.34 -17.49
C ASN A 224 1.02 -0.16 -16.32
N THR A 225 1.48 -1.25 -15.77
CA THR A 225 2.48 -1.29 -14.69
C THR A 225 3.93 -1.23 -15.22
N ASN A 226 4.08 -1.23 -16.54
CA ASN A 226 5.36 -1.07 -17.22
C ASN A 226 5.57 0.42 -17.52
N GLY A 227 6.20 1.13 -16.59
CA GLY A 227 6.63 2.52 -16.72
C GLY A 227 8.15 2.61 -16.70
#